data_ddf41feaf7179e86400b6e7ea6335277
#
_entry.id   ddf41feaf7179e86400b6e7ea6335277
#
_cell.length_a   1.000
_cell.length_b   1.000
_cell.length_c   1.000
_cell.angle_alpha   90.00
_cell.angle_beta   90.00
_cell.angle_gamma   90.00
#
_symmetry.space_group_name_H-M   'P 1'
#
loop_
_entity.id
_entity.type
_entity.pdbx_description
1 polymer ?
#
loop_
_entity_poly.entity_id
_entity_poly.type
_entity_poly.pdbx_seq_one_letter_code
_entity_poly.pdbx_strand_id
1 'polypeptide(L)' 'MKSFKFAENLKYYRKQAGLTQSQLAAHFNSDKSLISNYENGKNVPDIFKMWELADIFDITLDELAGRE' A
#
# COMPACT_ATOMS: atom_id res chain seq x y z
N MET A 1 21.92 -5.73 -3.08
CA MET A 1 20.62 -6.13 -2.54
C MET A 1 19.56 -5.15 -3.03
N LYS A 2 18.43 -5.68 -3.46
CA LYS A 2 17.35 -4.82 -3.95
C LYS A 2 16.61 -4.17 -2.80
N SER A 3 16.20 -2.93 -2.99
CA SER A 3 15.43 -2.19 -2.00
C SER A 3 13.97 -2.60 -2.05
N PHE A 4 13.35 -2.65 -0.88
CA PHE A 4 11.92 -2.84 -0.76
C PHE A 4 11.32 -1.46 -0.48
N LYS A 5 10.61 -0.93 -1.47
CA LYS A 5 10.09 0.45 -1.41
C LYS A 5 8.57 0.52 -1.26
N PHE A 6 8.02 -0.47 -0.58
CA PHE A 6 6.58 -0.57 -0.44
C PHE A 6 5.94 0.69 0.17
N ALA A 7 6.51 1.21 1.25
CA ALA A 7 5.95 2.35 1.96
C ALA A 7 5.79 3.57 1.04
N GLU A 8 6.86 3.89 0.32
CA GLU A 8 6.85 5.01 -0.62
C GLU A 8 5.88 4.78 -1.77
N ASN A 9 5.87 3.57 -2.31
CA ASN A 9 5.03 3.24 -3.45
C ASN A 9 3.56 3.20 -3.08
N LEU A 10 3.23 2.69 -1.90
CA LEU A 10 1.86 2.71 -1.42
C LEU A 10 1.31 4.13 -1.37
N LYS A 11 2.08 5.04 -0.81
CA LYS A 11 1.70 6.45 -0.73
C LYS A 11 1.52 7.05 -2.13
N TYR A 12 2.46 6.74 -3.03
CA TYR A 12 2.39 7.23 -4.41
C TYR A 12 1.13 6.75 -5.11
N TYR A 13 0.87 5.45 -5.11
CA TYR A 13 -0.30 4.90 -5.80
C TYR A 13 -1.60 5.33 -5.16
N ARG A 14 -1.63 5.45 -3.82
CA ARG A 14 -2.81 5.97 -3.13
C ARG A 14 -3.14 7.38 -3.60
N LYS A 15 -2.16 8.24 -3.68
CA LYS A 15 -2.36 9.63 -4.13
C LYS A 15 -2.76 9.69 -5.59
N GLN A 16 -2.17 8.86 -6.44
CA GLN A 16 -2.54 8.79 -7.85
C GLN A 16 -3.99 8.36 -8.02
N ALA A 17 -4.48 7.50 -7.14
CA ALA A 17 -5.87 7.04 -7.16
C ALA A 17 -6.83 8.07 -6.54
N GLY A 18 -6.32 9.16 -5.98
CA GLY A 18 -7.15 10.18 -5.35
C GLY A 18 -7.74 9.77 -4.01
N LEU A 19 -7.13 8.80 -3.32
CA LEU A 19 -7.66 8.28 -2.07
C LEU A 19 -6.94 8.87 -0.87
N THR A 20 -7.71 9.14 0.19
CA THR A 20 -7.12 9.45 1.50
C THR A 20 -6.71 8.15 2.19
N GLN A 21 -5.91 8.25 3.23
CA GLN A 21 -5.56 7.08 4.04
C GLN A 21 -6.81 6.41 4.61
N SER A 22 -7.78 7.21 5.07
CA SER A 22 -9.03 6.67 5.61
C SER A 22 -9.86 5.95 4.55
N GLN A 23 -9.92 6.50 3.35
CA GLN A 23 -10.68 5.87 2.26
C GLN A 23 -10.05 4.53 1.87
N LEU A 24 -8.73 4.48 1.77
CA LEU A 24 -8.06 3.23 1.45
C LEU A 24 -8.23 2.20 2.58
N ALA A 25 -8.09 2.63 3.83
CA ALA A 25 -8.25 1.75 4.99
C ALA A 25 -9.66 1.15 5.06
N ALA A 26 -10.67 1.87 4.58
CA ALA A 26 -12.05 1.38 4.58
C ALA A 26 -12.21 0.09 3.75
N HIS A 27 -11.39 -0.12 2.74
CA HIS A 27 -11.39 -1.37 1.96
C HIS A 27 -11.05 -2.59 2.82
N PHE A 28 -10.39 -2.38 3.96
CA PHE A 28 -9.99 -3.44 4.87
C PHE A 28 -10.77 -3.39 6.18
N ASN A 29 -11.87 -2.64 6.23
CA ASN A 29 -12.66 -2.42 7.46
C ASN A 29 -11.78 -1.91 8.61
N SER A 30 -10.85 -1.02 8.28
CA SER A 30 -9.88 -0.48 9.24
C SER A 30 -9.89 1.04 9.19
N ASP A 31 -9.25 1.66 10.17
CA ASP A 31 -9.09 3.11 10.18
C ASP A 31 -7.77 3.51 9.52
N LYS A 32 -7.56 4.82 9.40
CA LYS A 32 -6.39 5.37 8.69
C LYS A 32 -5.05 4.95 9.30
N SER A 33 -5.00 4.54 10.57
CA SER A 33 -3.73 4.15 11.18
C SER A 33 -3.13 2.92 10.51
N LEU A 34 -3.95 2.02 9.96
CA LEU A 34 -3.43 0.88 9.20
C LEU A 34 -2.56 1.36 8.05
N ILE A 35 -3.10 2.26 7.23
CA ILE A 35 -2.39 2.76 6.04
C ILE A 35 -1.23 3.66 6.45
N SER A 36 -1.42 4.50 7.46
CA SER A 36 -0.35 5.34 7.97
C SER A 36 0.85 4.53 8.43
N ASN A 37 0.61 3.42 9.14
CA ASN A 37 1.70 2.56 9.60
C ASN A 37 2.43 1.89 8.44
N TYR A 38 1.71 1.51 7.39
CA TYR A 38 2.34 0.98 6.18
C TYR A 38 3.20 2.05 5.50
N GLU A 39 2.67 3.26 5.37
CA GLU A 39 3.37 4.35 4.67
C GLU A 39 4.55 4.90 5.46
N ASN A 40 4.55 4.71 6.79
CA ASN A 40 5.67 5.13 7.64
C ASN A 40 6.71 4.02 7.83
N GLY A 41 6.50 2.86 7.22
CA GLY A 41 7.43 1.76 7.32
C GLY A 41 7.40 0.99 8.63
N LYS A 42 6.37 1.22 9.47
CA LYS A 42 6.24 0.52 10.74
C LYS A 42 5.81 -0.94 10.57
N ASN A 43 4.96 -1.19 9.61
CA ASN A 43 4.41 -2.52 9.33
C ASN A 43 4.45 -2.79 7.85
N VAL A 44 4.51 -4.07 7.50
CA VAL A 44 4.36 -4.55 6.13
C VAL A 44 3.13 -5.47 6.12
N PRO A 45 2.20 -5.29 5.18
CA PRO A 45 1.03 -6.16 5.13
C PRO A 45 1.40 -7.60 4.75
N ASP A 46 0.54 -8.54 5.12
CA ASP A 46 0.69 -9.91 4.64
C ASP A 46 0.41 -9.97 3.13
N ILE A 47 0.67 -11.13 2.53
CA ILE A 47 0.55 -11.28 1.07
C ILE A 47 -0.88 -11.04 0.59
N PHE A 48 -1.89 -11.38 1.37
CA PHE A 48 -3.28 -11.20 0.97
C PHE A 48 -3.64 -9.72 0.89
N LYS A 49 -3.22 -8.94 1.87
CA LYS A 49 -3.44 -7.48 1.84
C LYS A 49 -2.62 -6.80 0.75
N MET A 50 -1.38 -7.28 0.53
CA MET A 50 -0.56 -6.78 -0.58
C MET A 50 -1.27 -7.00 -1.92
N TRP A 51 -1.84 -8.17 -2.10
CA TRP A 51 -2.58 -8.52 -3.30
C TRP A 51 -3.80 -7.62 -3.50
N GLU A 52 -4.58 -7.42 -2.41
CA GLU A 52 -5.72 -6.53 -2.47
C GLU A 52 -5.34 -5.10 -2.81
N LEU A 53 -4.26 -4.60 -2.22
CA LEU A 53 -3.75 -3.27 -2.53
C LEU A 53 -3.37 -3.15 -4.01
N ALA A 54 -2.67 -4.15 -4.53
CA ALA A 54 -2.29 -4.17 -5.94
C ALA A 54 -3.53 -4.17 -6.84
N ASP A 55 -4.56 -4.93 -6.49
CA ASP A 55 -5.81 -4.97 -7.23
C ASP A 55 -6.54 -3.62 -7.19
N ILE A 56 -6.58 -2.98 -6.02
CA ILE A 56 -7.22 -1.67 -5.87
C ILE A 56 -6.58 -0.65 -6.81
N PHE A 57 -5.26 -0.70 -6.94
CA PHE A 57 -4.51 0.23 -7.79
C PHE A 57 -4.34 -0.26 -9.22
N ASP A 58 -4.78 -1.48 -9.53
CA ASP A 58 -4.64 -2.09 -10.85
C ASP A 58 -3.16 -2.15 -11.29
N ILE A 59 -2.31 -2.62 -10.39
CA ILE A 59 -0.87 -2.76 -10.61
C ILE A 59 -0.42 -4.15 -10.18
N THR A 60 0.81 -4.51 -10.53
CA THR A 60 1.39 -5.78 -10.10
C THR A 60 1.94 -5.68 -8.67
N LEU A 61 2.15 -6.84 -8.05
CA LEU A 61 2.81 -6.89 -6.73
C LEU A 61 4.21 -6.32 -6.79
N ASP A 62 4.94 -6.59 -7.86
CA ASP A 62 6.30 -6.06 -8.03
C ASP A 62 6.30 -4.53 -8.10
N GLU A 63 5.34 -3.96 -8.80
CA GLU A 63 5.20 -2.51 -8.88
C GLU A 63 4.89 -1.91 -7.50
N LEU A 64 3.99 -2.54 -6.76
CA LEU A 64 3.63 -2.05 -5.43
C LEU A 64 4.80 -2.17 -4.46
N ALA A 65 5.47 -3.32 -4.45
CA ALA A 65 6.62 -3.55 -3.56
C ALA A 65 7.84 -2.71 -3.95
N GLY A 66 7.88 -2.23 -5.18
CA GLY A 66 9.03 -1.47 -5.66
C GLY A 66 10.25 -2.35 -5.91
N ARG A 67 10.03 -3.59 -6.23
CA ARG A 67 11.12 -4.51 -6.52
C ARG A 67 11.70 -4.22 -7.89
N GLU A 68 12.99 -4.07 -7.91
CA GLU A 68 13.74 -3.82 -9.15
C GLU A 68 14.43 -5.09 -9.64
#